data_374579d750d09e49901f7e96c8619863
#
_entry.id   374579d750d09e49901f7e96c8619863
#
_cell.length_a   1.000
_cell.length_b   1.000
_cell.length_c   1.000
_cell.angle_alpha   90.00
_cell.angle_beta   90.00
_cell.angle_gamma   90.00
#
_symmetry.space_group_name_H-M   'P 1'
#
loop_
_entity.id
_entity.type
_entity.pdbx_description
1 polymer ?
#
loop_
_entity_poly.entity_id
_entity_poly.type
_entity_poly.pdbx_seq_one_letter_code
_entity_poly.pdbx_strand_id
1 'polypeptide(L)'
;MKNIKKIASILLVLILVLSFAACGKAKKTIKIAVPSDPTNEARALVLLQVQGVLTLKNTGDDLATKSDIADNPNNVEIVEAEAAQVPSILKDVDYAVINSNYAIEAGLTPFVTEGTDVSYPNVVCVKEGNEETDKTKALIAAINSQQVKDFINSTYKGAIVCDLGEVGDGYDATVDYAALNGTTITIGASPVPHADILAVAKEVLAAKGITLDIKEFADYVLPNTALEDGELDANYFAHIPYQQNFNEENGTHIVWVLEVHHEPMGVYSSTYSDWSGLK
;
A
#
# COMPACT_ATOMS: atom_id res chain seq x y z
N MET A 1 -8.22 35.15 66.94
CA MET A 1 -9.00 35.08 65.66
C MET A 1 -8.29 35.69 64.45
N LYS A 2 -7.55 36.81 64.51
CA LYS A 2 -6.83 37.42 63.37
C LYS A 2 -5.70 36.60 62.81
N ASN A 3 -4.98 35.81 63.64
CA ASN A 3 -3.83 35.01 63.22
C ASN A 3 -4.25 33.69 62.55
N ILE A 4 -5.39 33.10 62.93
CA ILE A 4 -5.93 31.86 62.31
C ILE A 4 -6.39 32.15 60.87
N LYS A 5 -7.00 33.32 60.61
CA LYS A 5 -7.41 33.73 59.29
C LYS A 5 -6.22 33.95 58.33
N LYS A 6 -5.09 34.47 58.83
CA LYS A 6 -3.86 34.65 58.08
C LYS A 6 -3.21 33.32 57.72
N ILE A 7 -3.18 32.39 58.68
CA ILE A 7 -2.61 31.02 58.44
C ILE A 7 -3.48 30.25 57.48
N ALA A 8 -4.81 30.31 57.58
CA ALA A 8 -5.74 29.69 56.61
C ALA A 8 -5.61 30.28 55.22
N SER A 9 -5.40 31.58 55.07
CA SER A 9 -5.19 32.21 53.76
C SER A 9 -3.84 31.82 53.15
N ILE A 10 -2.78 31.67 53.93
CA ILE A 10 -1.46 31.23 53.45
C ILE A 10 -1.51 29.77 53.04
N LEU A 11 -2.21 28.91 53.80
CA LEU A 11 -2.40 27.50 53.41
C LEU A 11 -3.22 27.34 52.11
N LEU A 12 -4.24 28.17 51.92
CA LEU A 12 -5.06 28.13 50.70
C LEU A 12 -4.27 28.60 49.47
N VAL A 13 -3.39 29.61 49.61
CA VAL A 13 -2.51 30.03 48.53
C VAL A 13 -1.44 28.97 48.21
N LEU A 14 -0.89 28.28 49.23
CA LEU A 14 0.07 27.20 49.01
C LEU A 14 -0.56 26.00 48.27
N ILE A 15 -1.82 25.64 48.59
CA ILE A 15 -2.57 24.59 47.91
C ILE A 15 -2.88 25.01 46.47
N LEU A 16 -3.20 26.26 46.18
CA LEU A 16 -3.39 26.73 44.80
C LEU A 16 -2.11 26.74 44.00
N VAL A 17 -0.95 27.05 44.58
CA VAL A 17 0.33 27.06 43.91
C VAL A 17 0.82 25.63 43.64
N LEU A 18 0.52 24.68 44.53
CA LEU A 18 0.85 23.25 44.32
C LEU A 18 -0.03 22.59 43.26
N SER A 19 -1.26 23.06 43.04
CA SER A 19 -2.11 22.55 41.94
C SER A 19 -1.69 23.01 40.55
N PHE A 20 -0.94 24.13 40.42
CA PHE A 20 -0.36 24.54 39.14
C PHE A 20 0.97 23.83 38.80
N ALA A 21 1.67 23.26 39.79
CA ALA A 21 2.90 22.52 39.56
C ALA A 21 2.67 21.07 39.09
N ALA A 22 1.43 20.57 39.17
CA ALA A 22 1.05 19.23 38.74
C ALA A 22 0.55 19.17 37.28
N CYS A 23 0.53 20.30 36.57
CA CYS A 23 0.35 20.28 35.12
C CYS A 23 1.66 19.80 34.46
N GLY A 24 1.90 18.50 34.48
CA GLY A 24 2.83 17.87 33.55
C GLY A 24 2.48 18.40 32.15
N LYS A 25 3.46 18.84 31.36
CA LYS A 25 3.21 19.21 29.96
C LYS A 25 2.42 18.07 29.33
N ALA A 26 1.23 18.35 28.84
CA ALA A 26 0.46 17.36 28.09
C ALA A 26 1.38 16.82 26.99
N LYS A 27 1.52 15.49 26.92
CA LYS A 27 2.35 14.86 25.90
C LYS A 27 1.80 15.30 24.54
N LYS A 28 2.66 15.76 23.63
CA LYS A 28 2.25 16.14 22.27
C LYS A 28 1.55 14.93 21.64
N THR A 29 0.41 15.15 21.00
CA THR A 29 -0.20 14.11 20.15
C THR A 29 0.57 14.04 18.84
N ILE A 30 0.99 12.84 18.46
CA ILE A 30 1.70 12.55 17.23
C ILE A 30 0.69 11.99 16.22
N LYS A 31 0.50 12.67 15.11
CA LYS A 31 -0.40 12.22 14.06
C LYS A 31 0.34 11.36 13.06
N ILE A 32 -0.21 10.16 12.81
CA ILE A 32 0.31 9.24 11.79
C ILE A 32 -0.82 8.91 10.83
N ALA A 33 -0.66 9.30 9.56
CA ALA A 33 -1.61 8.93 8.51
C ALA A 33 -1.36 7.50 8.03
N VAL A 34 -2.44 6.77 7.76
CA VAL A 34 -2.42 5.40 7.23
C VAL A 34 -3.51 5.24 6.15
N PRO A 35 -3.39 4.28 5.22
CA PRO A 35 -4.47 3.92 4.32
C PRO A 35 -5.73 3.49 5.09
N SER A 36 -6.90 3.76 4.54
CA SER A 36 -8.20 3.47 5.18
C SER A 36 -8.83 2.15 4.75
N ASP A 37 -8.31 1.51 3.71
CA ASP A 37 -8.78 0.17 3.35
C ASP A 37 -8.29 -0.87 4.36
N PRO A 38 -9.12 -1.89 4.69
CA PRO A 38 -8.85 -2.79 5.81
C PRO A 38 -7.49 -3.47 5.75
N THR A 39 -7.05 -3.90 4.57
CA THR A 39 -5.81 -4.67 4.41
C THR A 39 -4.56 -3.79 4.53
N ASN A 40 -4.57 -2.59 3.93
CA ASN A 40 -3.44 -1.67 4.04
C ASN A 40 -3.41 -0.92 5.37
N GLU A 41 -4.58 -0.65 6.03
CA GLU A 41 -4.60 -0.16 7.41
C GLU A 41 -3.91 -1.17 8.34
N ALA A 42 -4.33 -2.45 8.28
CA ALA A 42 -3.74 -3.51 9.09
C ALA A 42 -2.23 -3.64 8.86
N ARG A 43 -1.81 -3.65 7.61
CA ARG A 43 -0.40 -3.69 7.19
C ARG A 43 0.40 -2.51 7.77
N ALA A 44 -0.15 -1.29 7.68
CA ALA A 44 0.47 -0.09 8.23
C ALA A 44 0.61 -0.16 9.77
N LEU A 45 -0.42 -0.63 10.46
CA LEU A 45 -0.39 -0.79 11.93
C LEU A 45 0.62 -1.84 12.37
N VAL A 46 0.75 -2.95 11.62
CA VAL A 46 1.78 -3.98 11.87
C VAL A 46 3.17 -3.39 11.67
N LEU A 47 3.41 -2.61 10.62
CA LEU A 47 4.69 -1.92 10.43
C LEU A 47 5.01 -0.98 11.61
N LEU A 48 4.03 -0.19 12.08
CA LEU A 48 4.20 0.68 13.25
C LEU A 48 4.51 -0.11 14.52
N GLN A 49 3.91 -1.29 14.71
CA GLN A 49 4.21 -2.18 15.81
C GLN A 49 5.64 -2.74 15.74
N VAL A 50 6.06 -3.21 14.56
CA VAL A 50 7.44 -3.71 14.34
C VAL A 50 8.47 -2.62 14.65
N GLN A 51 8.13 -1.36 14.34
CA GLN A 51 8.98 -0.20 14.66
C GLN A 51 8.90 0.23 16.14
N GLY A 52 8.10 -0.43 16.99
CA GLY A 52 7.97 -0.10 18.41
C GLY A 52 7.20 1.21 18.68
N VAL A 53 6.42 1.68 17.73
CA VAL A 53 5.63 2.92 17.84
C VAL A 53 4.39 2.71 18.70
N LEU A 54 3.74 1.56 18.56
CA LEU A 54 2.54 1.12 19.28
C LEU A 54 2.55 -0.41 19.41
N THR A 55 1.59 -0.98 20.13
CA THR A 55 1.34 -2.44 20.13
C THR A 55 -0.13 -2.71 19.81
N LEU A 56 -0.40 -3.85 19.15
CA LEU A 56 -1.73 -4.31 18.80
C LEU A 56 -2.18 -5.41 19.77
N LYS A 57 -3.48 -5.52 20.03
CA LYS A 57 -4.09 -6.54 20.90
C LYS A 57 -3.95 -7.94 20.32
N ASN A 58 -4.04 -8.04 19.01
CA ASN A 58 -3.96 -9.31 18.29
C ASN A 58 -3.05 -9.10 17.07
N THR A 59 -2.07 -9.99 16.90
CA THR A 59 -1.06 -9.88 15.83
C THR A 59 -1.27 -10.93 14.74
N GLY A 60 -2.37 -11.68 14.81
CA GLY A 60 -2.65 -12.81 13.91
C GLY A 60 -3.75 -12.54 12.88
N ASP A 61 -4.42 -11.39 12.95
CA ASP A 61 -5.48 -11.06 12.01
C ASP A 61 -4.99 -10.04 10.99
N ASP A 62 -5.12 -10.38 9.73
CA ASP A 62 -4.75 -9.55 8.58
C ASP A 62 -5.61 -8.25 8.46
N LEU A 63 -6.55 -8.02 9.37
CA LEU A 63 -7.50 -6.90 9.38
C LEU A 63 -7.49 -6.11 10.70
N ALA A 64 -6.31 -5.94 11.32
CA ALA A 64 -6.17 -5.08 12.50
C ALA A 64 -6.53 -3.63 12.16
N THR A 65 -7.33 -2.99 13.00
CA THR A 65 -7.74 -1.59 12.89
C THR A 65 -7.15 -0.75 14.02
N LYS A 66 -7.27 0.57 13.95
CA LYS A 66 -6.85 1.47 15.05
C LYS A 66 -7.52 1.12 16.39
N SER A 67 -8.70 0.45 16.38
CA SER A 67 -9.40 -0.02 17.61
C SER A 67 -8.66 -1.17 18.30
N ASP A 68 -7.74 -1.82 17.60
CA ASP A 68 -6.94 -2.93 18.10
C ASP A 68 -5.61 -2.47 18.72
N ILE A 69 -5.37 -1.17 18.82
CA ILE A 69 -4.22 -0.65 19.55
C ILE A 69 -4.36 -0.99 21.05
N ALA A 70 -3.42 -1.78 21.56
CA ALA A 70 -3.37 -2.23 22.96
C ALA A 70 -2.59 -1.27 23.84
N ASP A 71 -1.44 -0.79 23.36
CA ASP A 71 -0.60 0.19 24.05
C ASP A 71 -0.11 1.25 23.06
N ASN A 72 -0.14 2.50 23.51
CA ASN A 72 0.20 3.67 22.75
C ASN A 72 1.11 4.61 23.56
N PRO A 73 2.36 4.19 23.81
CA PRO A 73 3.28 4.93 24.68
C PRO A 73 3.66 6.29 24.13
N ASN A 74 3.52 6.47 22.81
CA ASN A 74 3.91 7.67 22.10
C ASN A 74 2.78 8.69 21.91
N ASN A 75 1.57 8.40 22.43
CA ASN A 75 0.38 9.22 22.26
C ASN A 75 0.08 9.50 20.76
N VAL A 76 0.10 8.44 19.95
CA VAL A 76 -0.18 8.49 18.52
C VAL A 76 -1.68 8.61 18.27
N GLU A 77 -2.05 9.47 17.34
CA GLU A 77 -3.38 9.55 16.74
C GLU A 77 -3.28 9.00 15.31
N ILE A 78 -3.99 7.91 15.02
CA ILE A 78 -4.07 7.36 13.67
C ILE A 78 -5.08 8.16 12.86
N VAL A 79 -4.64 8.67 11.72
CA VAL A 79 -5.43 9.43 10.75
C VAL A 79 -5.61 8.57 9.51
N GLU A 80 -6.80 8.01 9.33
CA GLU A 80 -7.14 7.19 8.17
C GLU A 80 -7.49 8.08 6.98
N ALA A 81 -6.98 7.73 5.81
CA ALA A 81 -7.32 8.38 4.54
C ALA A 81 -7.24 7.35 3.40
N GLU A 82 -7.96 7.60 2.31
CA GLU A 82 -7.81 6.82 1.08
C GLU A 82 -6.33 6.74 0.69
N ALA A 83 -5.84 5.55 0.31
CA ALA A 83 -4.42 5.31 0.06
C ALA A 83 -3.81 6.35 -0.91
N ALA A 84 -4.54 6.70 -1.97
CA ALA A 84 -4.17 7.73 -2.93
C ALA A 84 -4.05 9.14 -2.33
N GLN A 85 -4.71 9.41 -1.20
CA GLN A 85 -4.71 10.73 -0.55
C GLN A 85 -3.59 10.88 0.48
N VAL A 86 -3.04 9.77 1.00
CA VAL A 86 -2.05 9.81 2.08
C VAL A 86 -0.82 10.66 1.74
N PRO A 87 -0.22 10.59 0.52
CA PRO A 87 0.88 11.49 0.17
C PRO A 87 0.53 12.97 0.25
N SER A 88 -0.68 13.35 -0.12
CA SER A 88 -1.12 14.76 -0.18
C SER A 88 -1.27 15.39 1.20
N ILE A 89 -1.63 14.60 2.23
CA ILE A 89 -1.79 15.05 3.61
C ILE A 89 -0.52 14.93 4.46
N LEU A 90 0.61 14.50 3.88
CA LEU A 90 1.88 14.33 4.60
C LEU A 90 2.35 15.59 5.35
N LYS A 91 1.93 16.77 4.88
CA LYS A 91 2.27 18.06 5.53
C LYS A 91 1.46 18.34 6.79
N ASP A 92 0.31 17.68 6.94
CA ASP A 92 -0.69 17.93 7.99
C ASP A 92 -0.56 16.94 9.15
N VAL A 93 0.37 15.98 9.02
CA VAL A 93 0.67 14.94 10.00
C VAL A 93 2.15 14.91 10.35
N ASP A 94 2.50 14.27 11.46
CA ASP A 94 3.93 14.11 11.84
C ASP A 94 4.59 13.02 11.01
N TYR A 95 3.87 11.93 10.71
CA TYR A 95 4.32 10.79 9.91
C TYR A 95 3.17 10.26 9.05
N ALA A 96 3.51 9.50 8.02
CA ALA A 96 2.55 8.73 7.24
C ALA A 96 3.15 7.37 6.84
N VAL A 97 2.32 6.34 6.82
CA VAL A 97 2.62 5.04 6.21
C VAL A 97 1.97 5.03 4.84
N ILE A 98 2.76 4.88 3.79
CA ILE A 98 2.32 5.06 2.40
C ILE A 98 2.69 3.84 1.57
N ASN A 99 1.75 3.36 0.75
CA ASN A 99 2.01 2.34 -0.26
C ASN A 99 3.05 2.83 -1.27
N SER A 100 3.97 1.96 -1.66
CA SER A 100 5.15 2.36 -2.43
C SER A 100 4.83 2.96 -3.80
N ASN A 101 3.81 2.46 -4.50
CA ASN A 101 3.38 3.03 -5.78
C ASN A 101 3.03 4.52 -5.65
N TYR A 102 2.22 4.91 -4.66
CA TYR A 102 1.87 6.31 -4.42
C TYR A 102 3.04 7.15 -3.91
N ALA A 103 3.93 6.55 -3.14
CA ALA A 103 5.13 7.23 -2.67
C ALA A 103 6.12 7.50 -3.81
N ILE A 104 6.33 6.55 -4.72
CA ILE A 104 7.17 6.69 -5.90
C ILE A 104 6.60 7.76 -6.83
N GLU A 105 5.30 7.72 -7.12
CA GLU A 105 4.62 8.74 -7.93
C GLU A 105 4.77 10.14 -7.35
N ALA A 106 4.69 10.27 -6.01
CA ALA A 106 4.89 11.53 -5.30
C ALA A 106 6.37 11.94 -5.13
N GLY A 107 7.32 11.12 -5.58
CA GLY A 107 8.76 11.39 -5.45
C GLY A 107 9.26 11.36 -4.00
N LEU A 108 8.61 10.60 -3.12
CA LEU A 108 8.92 10.50 -1.71
C LEU A 108 9.96 9.40 -1.45
N THR A 109 10.80 9.61 -0.44
CA THR A 109 11.78 8.62 0.04
C THR A 109 11.43 8.23 1.47
N PRO A 110 11.22 6.94 1.80
CA PRO A 110 10.94 6.50 3.14
C PRO A 110 12.21 6.57 4.01
N PHE A 111 12.06 6.79 5.30
CA PHE A 111 13.16 6.61 6.24
C PHE A 111 13.19 5.22 6.89
N VAL A 112 12.08 4.48 6.75
CA VAL A 112 11.99 3.07 7.12
C VAL A 112 10.98 2.37 6.20
N THR A 113 11.20 1.09 5.90
CA THR A 113 10.30 0.25 5.12
C THR A 113 10.01 -1.05 5.85
N GLU A 114 9.00 -1.77 5.41
CA GLU A 114 8.82 -3.19 5.76
C GLU A 114 10.06 -4.01 5.35
N GLY A 115 10.24 -5.15 6.01
CA GLY A 115 11.22 -6.14 5.57
C GLY A 115 10.82 -6.75 4.22
N THR A 116 11.80 -7.29 3.51
CA THR A 116 11.58 -7.97 2.21
C THR A 116 11.01 -9.38 2.35
N ASP A 117 10.81 -9.85 3.56
CA ASP A 117 10.20 -11.13 3.93
C ASP A 117 8.68 -11.05 4.12
N VAL A 118 8.10 -9.85 3.97
CA VAL A 118 6.66 -9.61 4.06
C VAL A 118 6.03 -9.90 2.70
N SER A 119 5.13 -10.89 2.64
CA SER A 119 4.56 -11.39 1.39
C SER A 119 3.27 -10.66 1.03
N TYR A 120 3.38 -9.58 0.27
CA TYR A 120 2.26 -8.89 -0.38
C TYR A 120 2.51 -8.80 -1.89
N PRO A 121 2.53 -9.95 -2.62
CA PRO A 121 2.81 -9.93 -4.05
C PRO A 121 1.70 -9.19 -4.80
N ASN A 122 2.11 -8.27 -5.66
CA ASN A 122 1.26 -7.60 -6.61
C ASN A 122 1.02 -8.50 -7.80
N VAL A 123 -0.24 -8.64 -8.20
CA VAL A 123 -0.71 -9.70 -9.07
C VAL A 123 -1.45 -9.17 -10.29
N VAL A 124 -1.31 -9.89 -11.41
CA VAL A 124 -2.21 -9.76 -12.54
C VAL A 124 -3.46 -10.54 -12.24
N CYS A 125 -4.62 -9.88 -12.39
CA CYS A 125 -5.92 -10.47 -12.18
C CYS A 125 -6.77 -10.43 -13.45
N VAL A 126 -7.68 -11.41 -13.54
CA VAL A 126 -8.71 -11.50 -14.57
C VAL A 126 -10.05 -11.82 -13.92
N LYS A 127 -11.16 -11.63 -14.64
CA LYS A 127 -12.45 -12.12 -14.18
C LYS A 127 -12.47 -13.65 -14.22
N GLU A 128 -13.06 -14.28 -13.20
CA GLU A 128 -13.23 -15.74 -13.10
C GLU A 128 -13.79 -16.33 -14.39
N GLY A 129 -13.19 -17.41 -14.86
CA GLY A 129 -13.51 -18.06 -16.12
C GLY A 129 -12.69 -17.60 -17.32
N ASN A 130 -11.85 -16.55 -17.18
CA ASN A 130 -10.99 -16.04 -18.24
C ASN A 130 -9.52 -16.50 -18.09
N GLU A 131 -9.19 -17.29 -17.07
CA GLU A 131 -7.82 -17.68 -16.71
C GLU A 131 -7.09 -18.40 -17.83
N GLU A 132 -7.81 -19.24 -18.56
CA GLU A 132 -7.27 -20.12 -19.61
C GLU A 132 -7.47 -19.56 -21.04
N THR A 133 -7.97 -18.33 -21.20
CA THR A 133 -8.11 -17.75 -22.54
C THR A 133 -6.76 -17.47 -23.18
N ASP A 134 -6.70 -17.50 -24.51
CA ASP A 134 -5.48 -17.17 -25.25
C ASP A 134 -4.98 -15.76 -24.96
N LYS A 135 -5.88 -14.80 -24.76
CA LYS A 135 -5.53 -13.43 -24.35
C LYS A 135 -4.80 -13.42 -23.00
N THR A 136 -5.36 -14.11 -22.00
CA THR A 136 -4.77 -14.20 -20.66
C THR A 136 -3.41 -14.88 -20.69
N LYS A 137 -3.31 -16.03 -21.39
CA LYS A 137 -2.03 -16.76 -21.52
C LYS A 137 -0.96 -15.91 -22.23
N ALA A 138 -1.34 -15.20 -23.30
CA ALA A 138 -0.43 -14.31 -24.00
C ALA A 138 0.05 -13.15 -23.12
N LEU A 139 -0.86 -12.56 -22.32
CA LEU A 139 -0.54 -11.50 -21.36
C LEU A 139 0.40 -12.00 -20.27
N ILE A 140 0.07 -13.15 -19.65
CA ILE A 140 0.91 -13.78 -18.62
C ILE A 140 2.32 -14.06 -19.17
N ALA A 141 2.43 -14.68 -20.35
CA ALA A 141 3.72 -14.99 -20.96
C ALA A 141 4.55 -13.72 -21.22
N ALA A 142 3.93 -12.66 -21.71
CA ALA A 142 4.61 -11.40 -21.98
C ALA A 142 5.11 -10.72 -20.70
N ILE A 143 4.32 -10.73 -19.61
CA ILE A 143 4.74 -10.19 -18.32
C ILE A 143 5.78 -11.09 -17.65
N ASN A 144 5.63 -12.42 -17.72
CA ASN A 144 6.58 -13.39 -17.18
C ASN A 144 7.78 -13.61 -18.13
N SER A 145 8.35 -12.54 -18.64
CA SER A 145 9.48 -12.57 -19.58
C SER A 145 10.78 -12.08 -18.94
N GLN A 146 11.92 -12.49 -19.52
CA GLN A 146 13.23 -12.02 -19.09
C GLN A 146 13.35 -10.49 -19.20
N GLN A 147 12.75 -9.87 -20.23
CA GLN A 147 12.77 -8.43 -20.43
C GLN A 147 12.09 -7.68 -19.27
N VAL A 148 10.93 -8.18 -18.81
CA VAL A 148 10.21 -7.58 -17.68
C VAL A 148 10.99 -7.77 -16.39
N LYS A 149 11.53 -8.95 -16.14
CA LYS A 149 12.38 -9.24 -14.95
C LYS A 149 13.60 -8.32 -14.90
N ASP A 150 14.30 -8.14 -16.01
CA ASP A 150 15.46 -7.27 -16.11
C ASP A 150 15.07 -5.80 -15.90
N PHE A 151 13.92 -5.37 -16.44
CA PHE A 151 13.40 -4.04 -16.24
C PHE A 151 13.14 -3.75 -14.76
N ILE A 152 12.41 -4.61 -14.06
CA ILE A 152 12.11 -4.43 -12.63
C ILE A 152 13.41 -4.31 -11.84
N ASN A 153 14.35 -5.25 -12.02
CA ASN A 153 15.59 -5.29 -11.26
C ASN A 153 16.50 -4.09 -11.54
N SER A 154 16.59 -3.65 -12.79
CA SER A 154 17.48 -2.54 -13.15
C SER A 154 16.90 -1.16 -12.82
N THR A 155 15.58 -1.00 -12.92
CA THR A 155 14.90 0.28 -12.71
C THR A 155 14.72 0.58 -11.24
N TYR A 156 14.18 -0.37 -10.47
CA TYR A 156 13.77 -0.12 -9.08
C TYR A 156 14.85 -0.50 -8.05
N LYS A 157 15.88 -1.25 -8.43
CA LYS A 157 17.10 -1.53 -7.62
C LYS A 157 16.81 -1.97 -6.18
N GLY A 158 15.75 -2.76 -5.99
CA GLY A 158 15.35 -3.31 -4.70
C GLY A 158 14.33 -2.45 -3.93
N ALA A 159 13.94 -1.26 -4.42
CA ALA A 159 12.77 -0.55 -3.90
C ALA A 159 11.47 -1.30 -4.25
N ILE A 160 11.48 -2.00 -5.38
CA ILE A 160 10.48 -2.97 -5.81
C ILE A 160 11.21 -4.30 -5.99
N VAL A 161 10.67 -5.37 -5.46
CA VAL A 161 11.27 -6.71 -5.50
C VAL A 161 10.52 -7.57 -6.52
N CYS A 162 11.26 -8.14 -7.48
CA CYS A 162 10.67 -8.98 -8.52
C CYS A 162 10.37 -10.38 -7.99
N ASP A 163 9.11 -10.81 -8.12
CA ASP A 163 8.63 -12.13 -7.70
C ASP A 163 8.51 -13.12 -8.87
N LEU A 164 8.79 -12.67 -10.11
CA LEU A 164 8.80 -13.56 -11.27
C LEU A 164 9.85 -14.67 -11.07
N GLY A 165 9.38 -15.92 -11.05
CA GLY A 165 10.22 -17.12 -10.87
C GLY A 165 11.05 -17.45 -12.11
N GLU A 166 10.83 -18.63 -12.68
CA GLU A 166 11.37 -18.98 -13.99
C GLU A 166 10.64 -18.14 -15.06
N VAL A 167 11.42 -17.41 -15.84
CA VAL A 167 10.91 -16.52 -16.90
C VAL A 167 11.21 -17.10 -18.28
N GLY A 168 10.31 -16.83 -19.23
CA GLY A 168 10.42 -17.26 -20.61
C GLY A 168 10.92 -16.18 -21.55
N ASP A 169 10.77 -16.44 -22.84
CA ASP A 169 11.04 -15.51 -23.93
C ASP A 169 9.85 -14.53 -24.18
N GLY A 170 8.81 -14.63 -23.40
CA GLY A 170 7.61 -13.80 -23.49
C GLY A 170 6.46 -14.43 -24.30
N TYR A 171 6.58 -15.71 -24.68
CA TYR A 171 5.58 -16.41 -25.47
C TYR A 171 5.22 -17.76 -24.88
N ASP A 172 3.94 -18.11 -24.97
CA ASP A 172 3.40 -19.41 -24.62
C ASP A 172 3.11 -20.21 -25.90
N ALA A 173 3.73 -21.39 -26.04
CA ALA A 173 3.57 -22.25 -27.21
C ALA A 173 2.15 -22.82 -27.40
N THR A 174 1.31 -22.74 -26.37
CA THR A 174 -0.09 -23.21 -26.42
C THR A 174 -1.05 -22.16 -26.97
N VAL A 175 -0.62 -20.90 -27.11
CA VAL A 175 -1.43 -19.77 -27.59
C VAL A 175 -1.46 -19.71 -29.11
N ASP A 176 -2.63 -19.53 -29.67
CA ASP A 176 -2.80 -19.25 -31.11
C ASP A 176 -2.58 -17.72 -31.37
N TYR A 177 -1.31 -17.33 -31.44
CA TYR A 177 -0.94 -15.94 -31.75
C TYR A 177 -1.41 -15.46 -33.12
N ALA A 178 -1.66 -16.40 -34.07
CA ALA A 178 -2.18 -16.01 -35.37
C ALA A 178 -3.65 -15.55 -35.26
N ALA A 179 -4.44 -16.21 -34.43
CA ALA A 179 -5.80 -15.80 -34.14
C ALA A 179 -5.89 -14.50 -33.33
N LEU A 180 -4.88 -14.20 -32.48
CA LEU A 180 -4.82 -12.98 -31.71
C LEU A 180 -4.23 -11.76 -32.46
N ASN A 181 -3.65 -11.97 -33.64
CA ASN A 181 -3.07 -10.88 -34.43
C ASN A 181 -4.14 -9.84 -34.80
N GLY A 182 -3.86 -8.58 -34.51
CA GLY A 182 -4.79 -7.45 -34.72
C GLY A 182 -5.79 -7.27 -33.58
N THR A 183 -5.75 -8.09 -32.52
CA THR A 183 -6.62 -7.91 -31.36
C THR A 183 -6.02 -6.94 -30.32
N THR A 184 -6.86 -6.50 -29.39
CA THR A 184 -6.47 -5.68 -28.25
C THR A 184 -6.71 -6.43 -26.96
N ILE A 185 -5.76 -6.35 -26.04
CA ILE A 185 -5.90 -6.70 -24.62
C ILE A 185 -5.94 -5.40 -23.84
N THR A 186 -7.00 -5.17 -23.07
CA THR A 186 -7.18 -3.96 -22.26
C THR A 186 -6.88 -4.30 -20.80
N ILE A 187 -5.92 -3.59 -20.18
CA ILE A 187 -5.51 -3.84 -18.80
C ILE A 187 -5.53 -2.56 -17.97
N GLY A 188 -6.14 -2.65 -16.77
CA GLY A 188 -6.12 -1.57 -15.79
C GLY A 188 -4.89 -1.67 -14.88
N ALA A 189 -4.23 -0.54 -14.60
CA ALA A 189 -3.02 -0.51 -13.77
C ALA A 189 -2.89 0.81 -12.99
N SER A 190 -2.14 0.80 -11.88
CA SER A 190 -1.62 2.04 -11.30
C SER A 190 -0.49 2.58 -12.19
N PRO A 191 -0.27 3.92 -12.23
CA PRO A 191 0.74 4.51 -13.13
C PRO A 191 2.15 3.95 -12.90
N VAL A 192 2.60 3.92 -11.64
CA VAL A 192 3.93 3.44 -11.25
C VAL A 192 3.80 2.44 -10.10
N PRO A 193 4.53 1.33 -10.10
CA PRO A 193 5.42 0.79 -11.14
C PRO A 193 4.67 -0.03 -12.21
N HIS A 194 3.37 -0.27 -12.04
CA HIS A 194 2.58 -1.26 -12.77
C HIS A 194 2.50 -0.95 -14.27
N ALA A 195 2.09 0.27 -14.65
CA ALA A 195 2.01 0.65 -16.06
C ALA A 195 3.40 0.70 -16.71
N ASP A 196 4.45 1.10 -15.97
CA ASP A 196 5.83 1.07 -16.45
C ASP A 196 6.29 -0.37 -16.78
N ILE A 197 5.96 -1.33 -15.90
CA ILE A 197 6.24 -2.76 -16.12
C ILE A 197 5.46 -3.28 -17.33
N LEU A 198 4.18 -2.93 -17.43
CA LEU A 198 3.34 -3.31 -18.56
C LEU A 198 3.80 -2.71 -19.89
N ALA A 199 4.46 -1.54 -19.88
CA ALA A 199 5.02 -0.96 -21.08
C ALA A 199 6.08 -1.87 -21.72
N VAL A 200 6.85 -2.62 -20.92
CA VAL A 200 7.80 -3.62 -21.42
C VAL A 200 7.04 -4.82 -22.02
N ALA A 201 6.05 -5.36 -21.33
CA ALA A 201 5.22 -6.45 -21.83
C ALA A 201 4.47 -6.08 -23.12
N LYS A 202 4.09 -4.80 -23.27
CA LYS A 202 3.45 -4.26 -24.48
C LYS A 202 4.30 -4.45 -25.72
N GLU A 203 5.61 -4.23 -25.62
CA GLU A 203 6.54 -4.43 -26.75
C GLU A 203 6.64 -5.92 -27.14
N VAL A 204 6.59 -6.81 -26.15
CA VAL A 204 6.58 -8.27 -26.39
C VAL A 204 5.31 -8.69 -27.15
N LEU A 205 4.15 -8.21 -26.73
CA LEU A 205 2.86 -8.49 -27.38
C LEU A 205 2.77 -7.87 -28.78
N ALA A 206 3.31 -6.66 -28.96
CA ALA A 206 3.32 -5.94 -30.24
C ALA A 206 4.08 -6.71 -31.33
N ALA A 207 5.14 -7.46 -30.96
CA ALA A 207 5.87 -8.33 -31.89
C ALA A 207 5.01 -9.47 -32.46
N LYS A 208 3.87 -9.79 -31.83
CA LYS A 208 2.88 -10.76 -32.30
C LYS A 208 1.64 -10.08 -32.89
N GLY A 209 1.67 -8.76 -33.09
CA GLY A 209 0.55 -8.00 -33.61
C GLY A 209 -0.59 -7.80 -32.64
N ILE A 210 -0.37 -8.00 -31.32
CA ILE A 210 -1.35 -7.79 -30.28
C ILE A 210 -1.13 -6.39 -29.67
N THR A 211 -2.19 -5.61 -29.55
CA THR A 211 -2.14 -4.30 -28.88
C THR A 211 -2.42 -4.49 -27.38
N LEU A 212 -1.50 -4.05 -26.51
CA LEU A 212 -1.78 -3.90 -25.09
C LEU A 212 -2.25 -2.46 -24.82
N ASP A 213 -3.52 -2.28 -24.47
CA ASP A 213 -4.12 -0.98 -24.13
C ASP A 213 -4.13 -0.83 -22.59
N ILE A 214 -3.18 -0.07 -22.07
CA ILE A 214 -2.99 0.14 -20.63
C ILE A 214 -3.86 1.33 -20.21
N LYS A 215 -4.80 1.09 -19.29
CA LYS A 215 -5.65 2.10 -18.66
C LYS A 215 -5.12 2.41 -17.26
N GLU A 216 -4.65 3.63 -17.04
CA GLU A 216 -4.15 4.03 -15.73
C GLU A 216 -5.29 4.49 -14.82
N PHE A 217 -5.25 4.04 -13.58
CA PHE A 217 -6.19 4.38 -12.52
C PHE A 217 -5.43 4.97 -11.33
N ALA A 218 -5.98 6.05 -10.76
CA ALA A 218 -5.37 6.75 -9.63
C ALA A 218 -5.80 6.19 -8.25
N ASP A 219 -6.74 5.24 -8.23
CA ASP A 219 -7.28 4.62 -7.01
C ASP A 219 -7.29 3.09 -7.13
N TYR A 220 -7.65 2.41 -6.03
CA TYR A 220 -7.66 0.95 -5.97
C TYR A 220 -9.05 0.31 -6.17
N VAL A 221 -10.13 1.10 -6.29
CA VAL A 221 -11.50 0.60 -6.44
C VAL A 221 -11.87 0.43 -7.91
N LEU A 222 -11.63 1.48 -8.69
CA LEU A 222 -12.08 1.53 -10.09
C LEU A 222 -11.50 0.42 -10.99
N PRO A 223 -10.20 0.03 -10.89
CA PRO A 223 -9.68 -1.03 -11.76
C PRO A 223 -10.35 -2.39 -11.52
N ASN A 224 -10.76 -2.69 -10.27
CA ASN A 224 -11.51 -3.92 -9.96
C ASN A 224 -12.95 -3.84 -10.46
N THR A 225 -13.61 -2.70 -10.28
CA THR A 225 -14.98 -2.50 -10.78
C THR A 225 -15.02 -2.62 -12.30
N ALA A 226 -14.09 -1.98 -13.01
CA ALA A 226 -14.01 -2.04 -14.47
C ALA A 226 -13.71 -3.46 -14.98
N LEU A 227 -12.90 -4.24 -14.25
CA LEU A 227 -12.64 -5.64 -14.59
C LEU A 227 -13.89 -6.51 -14.38
N GLU A 228 -14.58 -6.37 -13.24
CA GLU A 228 -15.81 -7.12 -12.96
C GLU A 228 -16.91 -6.79 -13.97
N ASP A 229 -17.03 -5.54 -14.37
CA ASP A 229 -18.00 -5.08 -15.38
C ASP A 229 -17.64 -5.52 -16.81
N GLY A 230 -16.45 -6.08 -17.03
CA GLY A 230 -15.97 -6.54 -18.33
C GLY A 230 -15.48 -5.42 -19.25
N GLU A 231 -15.18 -4.24 -18.71
CA GLU A 231 -14.57 -3.13 -19.44
C GLU A 231 -13.07 -3.34 -19.67
N LEU A 232 -12.45 -4.23 -18.86
CA LEU A 232 -11.06 -4.64 -18.94
C LEU A 232 -10.95 -6.16 -19.15
N ASP A 233 -9.95 -6.59 -19.88
CA ASP A 233 -9.57 -8.02 -19.97
C ASP A 233 -8.81 -8.47 -18.70
N ALA A 234 -8.04 -7.55 -18.07
CA ALA A 234 -7.23 -7.81 -16.88
C ALA A 234 -7.02 -6.53 -16.06
N ASN A 235 -6.53 -6.67 -14.83
CA ASN A 235 -5.90 -5.57 -14.09
C ASN A 235 -4.60 -6.00 -13.41
N TYR A 236 -3.77 -5.01 -13.04
CA TYR A 236 -2.50 -5.21 -12.36
C TYR A 236 -2.19 -3.99 -11.50
N PHE A 237 -2.48 -4.06 -10.19
CA PHE A 237 -2.29 -2.95 -9.25
C PHE A 237 -2.37 -3.41 -7.79
N ALA A 238 -2.98 -4.56 -7.52
CA ALA A 238 -3.35 -5.03 -6.20
C ALA A 238 -2.42 -6.14 -5.71
N HIS A 239 -2.22 -6.21 -4.41
CA HIS A 239 -1.67 -7.40 -3.77
C HIS A 239 -2.78 -8.39 -3.38
N ILE A 240 -2.40 -9.67 -3.21
CA ILE A 240 -3.34 -10.77 -2.97
C ILE A 240 -4.32 -10.48 -1.81
N PRO A 241 -3.91 -10.09 -0.59
CA PRO A 241 -4.86 -9.84 0.50
C PRO A 241 -5.88 -8.74 0.17
N TYR A 242 -5.46 -7.67 -0.52
CA TYR A 242 -6.39 -6.63 -0.96
C TYR A 242 -7.42 -7.18 -1.93
N GLN A 243 -6.98 -7.98 -2.93
CA GLN A 243 -7.89 -8.55 -3.93
C GLN A 243 -8.91 -9.51 -3.30
N GLN A 244 -8.48 -10.33 -2.35
CA GLN A 244 -9.37 -11.23 -1.62
C GLN A 244 -10.42 -10.44 -0.82
N ASN A 245 -10.00 -9.46 -0.04
CA ASN A 245 -10.90 -8.62 0.74
C ASN A 245 -11.88 -7.85 -0.16
N PHE A 246 -11.39 -7.31 -1.29
CA PHE A 246 -12.25 -6.61 -2.25
C PHE A 246 -13.35 -7.51 -2.79
N ASN A 247 -13.03 -8.75 -3.16
CA ASN A 247 -14.04 -9.73 -3.61
C ASN A 247 -15.09 -10.01 -2.53
N GLU A 248 -14.65 -10.20 -1.28
CA GLU A 248 -15.55 -10.49 -0.15
C GLU A 248 -16.51 -9.33 0.13
N GLU A 249 -16.00 -8.10 0.14
CA GLU A 249 -16.79 -6.91 0.44
C GLU A 249 -17.75 -6.49 -0.69
N ASN A 250 -17.33 -6.71 -1.94
CA ASN A 250 -18.07 -6.21 -3.11
C ASN A 250 -18.78 -7.31 -3.90
N GLY A 251 -18.59 -8.59 -3.53
CA GLY A 251 -19.20 -9.74 -4.24
C GLY A 251 -18.68 -9.87 -5.67
N THR A 252 -17.42 -9.49 -5.92
CA THR A 252 -16.76 -9.61 -7.22
C THR A 252 -16.10 -10.98 -7.40
N HIS A 253 -15.82 -11.35 -8.66
CA HIS A 253 -15.32 -12.68 -9.06
C HIS A 253 -13.98 -12.52 -9.79
N ILE A 254 -13.04 -11.86 -9.14
CA ILE A 254 -11.73 -11.55 -9.70
C ILE A 254 -10.71 -12.54 -9.13
N VAL A 255 -9.94 -13.16 -10.01
CA VAL A 255 -8.92 -14.17 -9.65
C VAL A 255 -7.55 -13.73 -10.13
N TRP A 256 -6.50 -13.99 -9.35
CA TRP A 256 -5.13 -13.71 -9.78
C TRP A 256 -4.56 -14.87 -10.59
N VAL A 257 -3.76 -14.53 -11.59
CA VAL A 257 -3.17 -15.48 -12.55
C VAL A 257 -1.64 -15.40 -12.61
N LEU A 258 -1.03 -14.36 -12.06
CA LEU A 258 0.43 -14.20 -12.02
C LEU A 258 0.83 -13.28 -10.86
N GLU A 259 1.79 -13.71 -10.04
CA GLU A 259 2.53 -12.88 -9.09
C GLU A 259 3.71 -12.25 -9.82
N VAL A 260 3.87 -10.92 -9.73
CA VAL A 260 4.85 -10.17 -10.52
C VAL A 260 5.95 -9.55 -9.66
N HIS A 261 5.56 -8.85 -8.59
CA HIS A 261 6.50 -8.15 -7.70
C HIS A 261 5.83 -7.84 -6.36
N HIS A 262 6.63 -7.49 -5.37
CA HIS A 262 6.10 -6.87 -4.15
C HIS A 262 6.76 -5.53 -3.88
N GLU A 263 6.00 -4.70 -3.15
CA GLU A 263 6.34 -3.32 -2.82
C GLU A 263 6.38 -3.16 -1.30
N PRO A 264 7.58 -3.04 -0.68
CA PRO A 264 7.66 -2.78 0.76
C PRO A 264 7.01 -1.44 1.12
N MET A 265 5.98 -1.47 1.98
CA MET A 265 5.34 -0.25 2.48
C MET A 265 6.32 0.57 3.30
N GLY A 266 6.27 1.90 3.21
CA GLY A 266 7.24 2.78 3.85
C GLY A 266 6.64 3.77 4.82
N VAL A 267 7.49 4.30 5.72
CA VAL A 267 7.17 5.40 6.63
C VAL A 267 7.87 6.67 6.16
N TYR A 268 7.10 7.74 6.12
CA TYR A 268 7.48 9.03 5.57
C TYR A 268 7.18 10.16 6.56
N SER A 269 7.91 11.26 6.46
CA SER A 269 7.59 12.51 7.14
C SER A 269 8.11 13.69 6.32
N SER A 270 7.38 14.80 6.34
CA SER A 270 7.85 16.06 5.78
C SER A 270 8.77 16.84 6.73
N THR A 271 8.86 16.41 7.99
CA THR A 271 9.56 17.14 9.07
C THR A 271 10.73 16.36 9.65
N TYR A 272 10.60 15.03 9.74
CA TYR A 272 11.57 14.18 10.43
C TYR A 272 12.20 13.18 9.45
N SER A 273 13.47 12.86 9.68
CA SER A 273 14.20 11.82 8.95
C SER A 273 14.29 10.49 9.71
N ASP A 274 13.65 10.40 10.87
CA ASP A 274 13.62 9.26 11.78
C ASP A 274 12.44 9.39 12.77
N TRP A 275 12.38 8.52 13.77
CA TRP A 275 11.38 8.56 14.85
C TRP A 275 11.63 9.63 15.94
N SER A 276 12.45 10.64 15.68
CA SER A 276 12.78 11.68 16.68
C SER A 276 11.58 12.53 17.14
N GLY A 277 10.54 12.62 16.31
CA GLY A 277 9.28 13.31 16.67
C GLY A 277 8.46 12.61 17.75
N LEU A 278 8.73 11.32 18.04
CA LEU A 278 8.06 10.55 19.10
C LEU A 278 8.58 10.88 20.52
N LYS A 279 9.67 11.64 20.66
CA LYS A 279 10.34 11.96 21.94
C LYS A 279 9.77 13.19 22.62
#